data_05dae3bf3532e0c137d94d2dd9ba404f
#
_entry.id   05dae3bf3532e0c137d94d2dd9ba404f
#
_cell.length_a   1.000
_cell.length_b   1.000
_cell.length_c   1.000
_cell.angle_alpha   90.00
_cell.angle_beta   90.00
_cell.angle_gamma   90.00
#
_symmetry.space_group_name_H-M   'P 1'
#
loop_
_entity.id
_entity.type
_entity.pdbx_description
1 polymer ?
#
loop_
_entity_poly.entity_id
_entity_poly.type
_entity_poly.pdbx_seq_one_letter_code
_entity_poly.pdbx_strand_id
1 'polypeptide(L)'
;HWHLKQASSLGLYYESVTQYLGFVWGEEGKTMGLAAYGRDMDLLMPDLCDAREHGPLLDWPPEEGSTKHRHERFREALVEQFQRLHGNPSHLTFNARADIALAAQAVVAERLMTYVREFSHPIDVVVFAGGVALNCTINATLAAYCRARGIEFVIPPPASDTGVALGAAVAALENPLTLRPIDHPFLGAHFSA
;
A
#
# COMPACT_ATOMS: atom_id res chain seq x y z
N HIS A 1 7.83 -19.26 -2.59
CA HIS A 1 7.34 -18.14 -1.74
C HIS A 1 8.33 -17.00 -1.83
N TRP A 2 7.91 -15.89 -2.44
CA TRP A 2 8.64 -14.62 -2.41
C TRP A 2 8.20 -13.87 -1.16
N HIS A 3 9.12 -13.71 -0.19
CA HIS A 3 8.91 -12.81 0.93
C HIS A 3 9.66 -11.52 0.65
N LEU A 4 8.92 -10.45 0.37
CA LEU A 4 9.49 -9.11 0.39
C LEU A 4 9.87 -8.79 1.83
N LYS A 5 11.09 -8.31 2.02
CA LYS A 5 11.53 -7.84 3.34
C LYS A 5 10.65 -6.65 3.77
N GLN A 6 10.35 -6.52 5.06
CA GLN A 6 9.48 -5.46 5.63
C GLN A 6 9.84 -4.01 5.23
N ALA A 7 11.11 -3.73 4.87
CA ALA A 7 11.56 -2.43 4.36
C ALA A 7 10.95 -2.05 3.00
N SER A 8 10.29 -2.99 2.36
CA SER A 8 9.60 -2.77 1.10
C SER A 8 8.08 -2.66 1.30
N SER A 9 7.61 -2.38 2.51
CA SER A 9 6.19 -2.22 2.79
C SER A 9 5.64 -0.95 2.16
N LEU A 10 4.89 -1.13 1.06
CA LEU A 10 4.21 -0.04 0.37
C LEU A 10 3.14 0.63 1.24
N GLY A 11 2.52 -0.14 2.15
CA GLY A 11 1.57 0.37 3.13
C GLY A 11 2.23 1.36 4.09
N LEU A 12 3.36 0.99 4.70
CA LEU A 12 4.11 1.86 5.60
C LEU A 12 4.66 3.10 4.89
N TYR A 13 5.09 2.95 3.63
CA TYR A 13 5.51 4.09 2.82
C TYR A 13 4.36 5.08 2.63
N TYR A 14 3.20 4.61 2.21
CA TYR A 14 2.03 5.47 1.95
C TYR A 14 1.50 6.10 3.26
N GLU A 15 1.54 5.36 4.36
CA GLU A 15 1.24 5.87 5.69
C GLU A 15 2.21 6.99 6.11
N SER A 16 3.51 6.83 5.85
CA SER A 16 4.52 7.87 6.14
C SER A 16 4.29 9.14 5.34
N VAL A 17 3.92 9.04 4.06
CA VAL A 17 3.49 10.18 3.24
C VAL A 17 2.26 10.85 3.85
N THR A 18 1.27 10.06 4.26
CA THR A 18 0.03 10.55 4.88
C THR A 18 0.34 11.39 6.12
N GLN A 19 1.21 10.89 7.00
CA GLN A 19 1.63 11.62 8.18
C GLN A 19 2.46 12.88 7.85
N TYR A 20 3.40 12.77 6.89
CA TYR A 20 4.16 13.92 6.44
C TYR A 20 3.25 15.04 5.91
N LEU A 21 2.20 14.70 5.19
CA LEU A 21 1.22 15.64 4.68
C LEU A 21 0.29 16.22 5.77
N GLY A 22 0.47 15.82 7.03
CA GLY A 22 -0.27 16.34 8.18
C GLY A 22 -1.60 15.66 8.45
N PHE A 23 -1.83 14.50 7.86
CA PHE A 23 -2.95 13.62 8.20
C PHE A 23 -2.55 12.66 9.33
N VAL A 24 -3.53 12.04 9.97
CA VAL A 24 -3.28 11.04 11.02
C VAL A 24 -3.36 9.62 10.47
N TRP A 25 -2.91 8.66 11.27
CA TRP A 25 -3.03 7.24 10.96
C TRP A 25 -4.48 6.85 10.65
N GLY A 26 -4.68 6.07 9.60
CA GLY A 26 -6.00 5.67 9.12
C GLY A 26 -6.65 6.68 8.13
N GLU A 27 -5.97 7.78 7.82
CA GLU A 27 -6.47 8.82 6.90
C GLU A 27 -5.84 8.74 5.50
N GLU A 28 -5.29 7.60 5.09
CA GLU A 28 -4.65 7.38 3.79
C GLU A 28 -5.60 7.71 2.63
N GLY A 29 -6.91 7.55 2.83
CA GLY A 29 -7.92 7.98 1.87
C GLY A 29 -7.92 9.49 1.61
N LYS A 30 -7.52 10.32 2.58
CA LYS A 30 -7.36 11.78 2.38
C LYS A 30 -6.15 12.09 1.50
N THR A 31 -5.05 11.35 1.68
CA THR A 31 -3.87 11.45 0.80
C THR A 31 -4.24 11.06 -0.63
N MET A 32 -5.00 9.98 -0.82
CA MET A 32 -5.52 9.58 -2.13
C MET A 32 -6.41 10.67 -2.75
N GLY A 33 -7.31 11.27 -1.96
CA GLY A 33 -8.15 12.37 -2.42
C GLY A 33 -7.35 13.63 -2.76
N LEU A 34 -6.33 13.96 -1.97
CA LEU A 34 -5.45 15.11 -2.20
C LEU A 34 -4.64 14.94 -3.49
N ALA A 35 -4.18 13.74 -3.79
CA ALA A 35 -3.44 13.42 -5.01
C ALA A 35 -4.21 13.77 -6.30
N ALA A 36 -5.55 13.75 -6.27
CA ALA A 36 -6.38 14.14 -7.42
C ALA A 36 -6.23 15.63 -7.83
N TYR A 37 -5.67 16.46 -6.96
CA TYR A 37 -5.39 17.88 -7.23
C TYR A 37 -3.94 18.12 -7.64
N GLY A 38 -3.07 17.11 -7.56
CA GLY A 38 -1.67 17.18 -7.98
C GLY A 38 -1.54 17.28 -9.51
N ARG A 39 -0.44 17.88 -9.95
CA ARG A 39 -0.12 18.09 -11.37
C ARG A 39 1.28 17.64 -11.75
N ASP A 40 2.15 17.50 -10.76
CA ASP A 40 3.54 17.07 -10.94
C ASP A 40 3.75 15.69 -10.27
N MET A 41 4.08 14.69 -11.10
CA MET A 41 4.40 13.34 -10.65
C MET A 41 5.92 13.09 -10.58
N ASP A 42 6.73 13.97 -11.17
CA ASP A 42 8.17 13.78 -11.33
C ASP A 42 8.97 14.36 -10.16
N LEU A 43 8.31 14.55 -9.01
CA LEU A 43 8.96 15.00 -7.79
C LEU A 43 9.95 13.93 -7.27
N LEU A 44 11.08 14.42 -6.77
CA LEU A 44 12.03 13.55 -6.08
C LEU A 44 11.38 13.00 -4.81
N MET A 45 11.20 11.70 -4.77
CA MET A 45 10.57 11.00 -3.66
C MET A 45 11.60 10.13 -2.93
N PRO A 46 11.45 9.89 -1.61
CA PRO A 46 12.24 8.90 -0.92
C PRO A 46 12.20 7.55 -1.63
N ASP A 47 13.36 6.98 -1.94
CA ASP A 47 13.42 5.69 -2.62
C ASP A 47 13.09 4.56 -1.64
N LEU A 48 12.14 3.72 -2.04
CA LEU A 48 11.85 2.46 -1.34
C LEU A 48 13.02 1.47 -1.42
N CYS A 49 13.95 1.68 -2.37
CA CYS A 49 15.14 0.85 -2.54
C CYS A 49 16.34 1.29 -1.71
N ASP A 50 16.44 2.56 -1.31
CA ASP A 50 17.56 3.07 -0.51
C ASP A 50 17.71 2.40 0.85
N ALA A 51 16.67 1.74 1.32
CA ALA A 51 16.77 0.81 2.45
C ALA A 51 17.75 -0.35 2.22
N ARG A 52 18.23 -0.57 0.96
CA ARG A 52 19.30 -1.55 0.66
C ARG A 52 20.70 -0.96 0.75
N GLU A 53 20.86 0.34 0.45
CA GLU A 53 22.19 0.97 0.38
C GLU A 53 22.60 1.67 1.68
N HIS A 54 21.65 2.11 2.49
CA HIS A 54 21.94 2.85 3.72
C HIS A 54 21.95 1.99 4.98
N GLY A 55 22.11 0.68 4.80
CA GLY A 55 22.10 -0.25 5.91
C GLY A 55 20.69 -0.39 6.49
N PRO A 56 20.54 -1.31 7.34
CA PRO A 56 19.32 -2.05 7.55
C PRO A 56 18.35 -1.31 8.45
N LEU A 57 17.43 -0.59 7.89
CA LEU A 57 16.13 -0.49 8.56
C LEU A 57 15.56 -1.90 8.82
N LEU A 58 16.23 -2.92 8.26
CA LEU A 58 15.82 -4.33 8.23
C LEU A 58 16.76 -5.33 8.85
N ASP A 59 18.05 -5.03 8.97
CA ASP A 59 18.97 -5.85 9.75
C ASP A 59 18.90 -5.50 11.24
N TRP A 60 17.73 -4.98 11.66
CA TRP A 60 17.42 -4.90 13.06
C TRP A 60 17.41 -6.33 13.62
N PRO A 61 18.27 -6.60 14.62
CA PRO A 61 18.25 -7.90 15.26
C PRO A 61 16.82 -8.21 15.70
N PRO A 62 16.32 -9.41 15.45
CA PRO A 62 14.96 -9.80 15.85
C PRO A 62 14.71 -9.63 17.35
N GLU A 63 15.77 -9.41 18.12
CA GLU A 63 15.81 -9.28 19.58
C GLU A 63 15.58 -7.85 20.10
N GLU A 64 15.71 -6.82 19.23
CA GLU A 64 15.58 -5.42 19.63
C GLU A 64 14.22 -4.80 19.27
N GLY A 65 13.20 -5.17 20.01
CA GLY A 65 11.91 -4.48 19.99
C GLY A 65 10.77 -5.19 19.25
N SER A 66 9.55 -4.83 19.59
CA SER A 66 8.34 -5.35 18.98
C SER A 66 8.23 -4.90 17.50
N THR A 67 7.46 -5.63 16.70
CA THR A 67 7.13 -5.26 15.32
C THR A 67 6.58 -3.82 15.24
N LYS A 68 5.79 -3.40 16.24
CA LYS A 68 5.26 -2.04 16.35
C LYS A 68 6.38 -0.99 16.42
N HIS A 69 7.38 -1.19 17.26
CA HIS A 69 8.51 -0.27 17.40
C HIS A 69 9.33 -0.14 16.10
N ARG A 70 9.51 -1.25 15.37
CA ARG A 70 10.18 -1.23 14.05
C ARG A 70 9.38 -0.44 13.02
N HIS A 71 8.06 -0.56 13.01
CA HIS A 71 7.20 0.22 12.13
C HIS A 71 7.24 1.72 12.45
N GLU A 72 7.24 2.09 13.73
CA GLU A 72 7.34 3.48 14.17
C GLU A 72 8.64 4.10 13.68
N ARG A 73 9.78 3.45 13.89
CA ARG A 73 11.08 3.96 13.43
C ARG A 73 11.21 4.04 11.92
N PHE A 74 10.63 3.09 11.18
CA PHE A 74 10.60 3.16 9.72
C PHE A 74 9.82 4.38 9.23
N ARG A 75 8.66 4.63 9.83
CA ARG A 75 7.86 5.83 9.52
C ARG A 75 8.60 7.12 9.84
N GLU A 76 9.17 7.22 11.03
CA GLU A 76 9.96 8.38 11.45
C GLU A 76 11.10 8.66 10.45
N ALA A 77 11.86 7.65 10.08
CA ALA A 77 12.93 7.78 9.11
C ALA A 77 12.45 8.24 7.72
N LEU A 78 11.31 7.73 7.25
CA LEU A 78 10.72 8.20 5.99
C LEU A 78 10.19 9.63 6.09
N VAL A 79 9.52 9.98 7.17
CA VAL A 79 9.05 11.36 7.40
C VAL A 79 10.22 12.33 7.41
N GLU A 80 11.34 11.97 8.06
CA GLU A 80 12.57 12.78 8.00
C GLU A 80 13.12 12.92 6.58
N GLN A 81 13.10 11.87 5.77
CA GLN A 81 13.51 11.95 4.36
C GLN A 81 12.61 12.88 3.56
N PHE A 82 11.29 12.80 3.73
CA PHE A 82 10.35 13.74 3.13
C PHE A 82 10.63 15.19 3.56
N GLN A 83 10.92 15.41 4.83
CA GLN A 83 11.28 16.75 5.33
C GLN A 83 12.60 17.27 4.72
N ARG A 84 13.59 16.42 4.50
CA ARG A 84 14.85 16.80 3.82
C ARG A 84 14.62 17.17 2.37
N LEU A 85 13.74 16.45 1.66
CA LEU A 85 13.47 16.67 0.23
C LEU A 85 12.54 17.85 -0.03
N HIS A 86 11.50 17.99 0.77
CA HIS A 86 10.40 18.94 0.51
C HIS A 86 10.23 20.00 1.59
N GLY A 87 11.01 19.95 2.67
CA GLY A 87 10.94 20.90 3.77
C GLY A 87 9.88 20.58 4.83
N ASN A 88 9.59 21.58 5.67
CA ASN A 88 8.60 21.42 6.72
C ASN A 88 7.17 21.41 6.13
N PRO A 89 6.36 20.35 6.43
CA PRO A 89 5.03 20.24 5.87
C PRO A 89 4.08 21.38 6.23
N SER A 90 4.30 22.08 7.36
CA SER A 90 3.48 23.23 7.74
C SER A 90 3.68 24.45 6.83
N HIS A 91 4.77 24.50 6.06
CA HIS A 91 5.07 25.58 5.12
C HIS A 91 4.69 25.24 3.67
N LEU A 92 4.24 24.03 3.40
CA LEU A 92 3.83 23.60 2.07
C LEU A 92 2.48 24.23 1.69
N THR A 93 2.42 24.73 0.46
CA THR A 93 1.16 25.14 -0.16
C THR A 93 0.26 23.93 -0.40
N PHE A 94 -1.03 24.16 -0.62
CA PHE A 94 -1.97 23.10 -0.99
C PHE A 94 -1.49 22.36 -2.25
N ASN A 95 -1.06 23.08 -3.29
CA ASN A 95 -0.59 22.46 -4.53
C ASN A 95 0.65 21.58 -4.30
N ALA A 96 1.65 22.07 -3.57
CA ALA A 96 2.84 21.28 -3.25
C ALA A 96 2.50 19.99 -2.48
N ARG A 97 1.56 20.06 -1.55
CA ARG A 97 1.07 18.87 -0.82
C ARG A 97 0.34 17.89 -1.75
N ALA A 98 -0.45 18.42 -2.70
CA ALA A 98 -1.16 17.62 -3.70
C ALA A 98 -0.18 16.94 -4.67
N ASP A 99 0.87 17.63 -5.11
CA ASP A 99 1.91 17.08 -5.98
C ASP A 99 2.68 15.96 -5.27
N ILE A 100 3.05 16.15 -4.01
CA ILE A 100 3.71 15.09 -3.21
C ILE A 100 2.79 13.86 -3.06
N ALA A 101 1.49 14.07 -2.80
CA ALA A 101 0.54 12.98 -2.71
C ALA A 101 0.40 12.21 -4.03
N LEU A 102 0.37 12.94 -5.17
CA LEU A 102 0.30 12.35 -6.51
C LEU A 102 1.58 11.57 -6.84
N ALA A 103 2.75 12.15 -6.58
CA ALA A 103 4.04 11.48 -6.80
C ALA A 103 4.17 10.21 -5.94
N ALA A 104 3.71 10.25 -4.68
CA ALA A 104 3.68 9.07 -3.82
C ALA A 104 2.80 7.94 -4.38
N GLN A 105 1.63 8.26 -4.93
CA GLN A 105 0.79 7.28 -5.61
C GLN A 105 1.48 6.67 -6.83
N ALA A 106 2.17 7.49 -7.62
CA ALA A 106 2.91 7.04 -8.79
C ALA A 106 4.04 6.06 -8.38
N VAL A 107 4.80 6.37 -7.33
CA VAL A 107 5.84 5.50 -6.78
C VAL A 107 5.28 4.14 -6.36
N VAL A 108 4.17 4.13 -5.62
CA VAL A 108 3.55 2.87 -5.17
C VAL A 108 3.02 2.06 -6.36
N ALA A 109 2.35 2.70 -7.31
CA ALA A 109 1.83 2.03 -8.51
C ALA A 109 2.97 1.42 -9.35
N GLU A 110 4.05 2.18 -9.60
CA GLU A 110 5.20 1.69 -10.38
C GLU A 110 5.89 0.53 -9.66
N ARG A 111 6.01 0.57 -8.35
CA ARG A 111 6.60 -0.53 -7.59
C ARG A 111 5.76 -1.81 -7.68
N LEU A 112 4.44 -1.69 -7.62
CA LEU A 112 3.54 -2.84 -7.81
C LEU A 112 3.65 -3.42 -9.23
N MET A 113 3.68 -2.58 -10.25
CA MET A 113 3.90 -3.02 -11.63
C MET A 113 5.27 -3.68 -11.81
N THR A 114 6.29 -3.18 -11.12
CA THR A 114 7.63 -3.79 -11.10
C THR A 114 7.60 -5.18 -10.50
N TYR A 115 6.88 -5.42 -9.40
CA TYR A 115 6.75 -6.76 -8.83
C TYR A 115 6.10 -7.75 -9.81
N VAL A 116 5.06 -7.32 -10.53
CA VAL A 116 4.42 -8.16 -11.55
C VAL A 116 5.39 -8.43 -12.71
N ARG A 117 6.16 -7.42 -13.13
CA ARG A 117 7.11 -7.53 -14.26
C ARG A 117 8.31 -8.43 -13.94
N GLU A 118 8.83 -8.34 -12.72
CA GLU A 118 10.04 -9.06 -12.30
C GLU A 118 9.76 -10.47 -11.76
N PHE A 119 8.51 -10.87 -11.69
CA PHE A 119 8.17 -12.22 -11.28
C PHE A 119 8.66 -13.22 -12.33
N SER A 120 9.43 -14.20 -11.90
CA SER A 120 10.21 -15.08 -12.77
C SER A 120 9.40 -16.18 -13.49
N HIS A 121 8.11 -16.31 -13.17
CA HIS A 121 7.23 -17.32 -13.74
C HIS A 121 6.05 -16.66 -14.46
N PRO A 122 5.40 -17.33 -15.42
CA PRO A 122 4.15 -16.85 -16.00
C PRO A 122 3.11 -16.56 -14.92
N ILE A 123 2.40 -15.47 -15.06
CA ILE A 123 1.32 -15.04 -14.16
C ILE A 123 0.02 -15.02 -14.93
N ASP A 124 -0.95 -15.81 -14.51
CA ASP A 124 -2.31 -15.79 -15.08
C ASP A 124 -3.21 -14.83 -14.29
N VAL A 125 -3.01 -14.77 -12.97
CA VAL A 125 -3.87 -13.99 -12.06
C VAL A 125 -3.01 -13.26 -11.02
N VAL A 126 -3.33 -11.99 -10.79
CA VAL A 126 -2.83 -11.19 -9.66
C VAL A 126 -3.98 -10.97 -8.69
N VAL A 127 -3.87 -11.51 -7.49
CA VAL A 127 -4.80 -11.21 -6.38
C VAL A 127 -4.15 -10.17 -5.48
N PHE A 128 -4.79 -9.00 -5.38
CA PHE A 128 -4.27 -7.86 -4.63
C PHE A 128 -5.08 -7.61 -3.37
N ALA A 129 -4.44 -7.70 -2.20
CA ALA A 129 -5.04 -7.50 -0.90
C ALA A 129 -4.09 -6.73 0.04
N GLY A 130 -4.60 -6.28 1.18
CA GLY A 130 -3.92 -5.42 2.15
C GLY A 130 -4.45 -4.00 2.09
N GLY A 131 -3.99 -3.13 3.00
CA GLY A 131 -4.46 -1.73 3.10
C GLY A 131 -4.31 -0.93 1.81
N VAL A 132 -3.23 -1.16 1.04
CA VAL A 132 -2.99 -0.47 -0.25
C VAL A 132 -4.03 -0.84 -1.30
N ALA A 133 -4.65 -2.02 -1.22
CA ALA A 133 -5.71 -2.45 -2.13
C ALA A 133 -7.02 -1.65 -1.96
N LEU A 134 -7.11 -0.79 -0.95
CA LEU A 134 -8.22 0.18 -0.80
C LEU A 134 -8.02 1.44 -1.66
N ASN A 135 -6.82 1.64 -2.24
CA ASN A 135 -6.55 2.79 -3.10
C ASN A 135 -7.04 2.54 -4.53
N CYS A 136 -8.21 3.07 -4.85
CA CYS A 136 -8.87 2.84 -6.14
C CYS A 136 -8.07 3.37 -7.34
N THR A 137 -7.27 4.43 -7.17
CA THR A 137 -6.43 5.00 -8.23
C THR A 137 -5.27 4.07 -8.58
N ILE A 138 -4.56 3.56 -7.56
CA ILE A 138 -3.51 2.56 -7.73
C ILE A 138 -4.10 1.29 -8.35
N ASN A 139 -5.25 0.85 -7.88
CA ASN A 139 -5.95 -0.33 -8.39
C ASN A 139 -6.27 -0.18 -9.89
N ALA A 140 -6.79 0.98 -10.31
CA ALA A 140 -7.09 1.24 -11.72
C ALA A 140 -5.83 1.14 -12.60
N THR A 141 -4.71 1.71 -12.14
CA THR A 141 -3.43 1.65 -12.84
C THR A 141 -2.91 0.22 -12.95
N LEU A 142 -2.93 -0.54 -11.86
CA LEU A 142 -2.47 -1.92 -11.86
C LEU A 142 -3.38 -2.84 -12.67
N ALA A 143 -4.70 -2.64 -12.61
CA ALA A 143 -5.66 -3.37 -13.43
C ALA A 143 -5.43 -3.14 -14.94
N ALA A 144 -5.19 -1.89 -15.34
CA ALA A 144 -4.86 -1.56 -16.73
C ALA A 144 -3.55 -2.23 -17.18
N TYR A 145 -2.53 -2.20 -16.31
CA TYR A 145 -1.23 -2.84 -16.55
C TYR A 145 -1.37 -4.36 -16.73
N CYS A 146 -2.11 -5.03 -15.86
CA CYS A 146 -2.36 -6.48 -15.92
C CYS A 146 -3.16 -6.84 -17.18
N ARG A 147 -4.24 -6.11 -17.47
CA ARG A 147 -5.09 -6.33 -18.66
C ARG A 147 -4.29 -6.24 -19.96
N ALA A 148 -3.40 -5.26 -20.09
CA ALA A 148 -2.54 -5.11 -21.26
C ALA A 148 -1.60 -6.31 -21.48
N ARG A 149 -1.45 -7.18 -20.50
CA ARG A 149 -0.60 -8.39 -20.52
C ARG A 149 -1.40 -9.70 -20.52
N GLY A 150 -2.72 -9.63 -20.57
CA GLY A 150 -3.58 -10.80 -20.49
C GLY A 150 -3.63 -11.44 -19.08
N ILE A 151 -3.24 -10.68 -18.05
CA ILE A 151 -3.25 -11.12 -16.65
C ILE A 151 -4.57 -10.70 -16.03
N GLU A 152 -5.27 -11.63 -15.40
CA GLU A 152 -6.46 -11.32 -14.60
C GLU A 152 -6.05 -10.55 -13.32
N PHE A 153 -6.80 -9.51 -12.98
CA PHE A 153 -6.56 -8.72 -11.77
C PHE A 153 -7.79 -8.78 -10.85
N VAL A 154 -7.60 -9.28 -9.65
CA VAL A 154 -8.67 -9.53 -8.67
C VAL A 154 -8.38 -8.80 -7.38
N ILE A 155 -9.35 -8.06 -6.88
CA ILE A 155 -9.36 -7.51 -5.53
C ILE A 155 -10.52 -8.19 -4.79
N PRO A 156 -10.24 -9.03 -3.77
CA PRO A 156 -11.32 -9.66 -3.02
C PRO A 156 -12.13 -8.60 -2.26
N PRO A 157 -13.46 -8.76 -2.11
CA PRO A 157 -14.29 -7.80 -1.39
C PRO A 157 -13.76 -7.42 -0.01
N PRO A 158 -13.30 -8.36 0.85
CA PRO A 158 -12.66 -8.04 2.12
C PRO A 158 -11.14 -7.89 1.96
N ALA A 159 -10.69 -6.95 1.12
CA ALA A 159 -9.27 -6.81 0.76
C ALA A 159 -8.36 -6.33 1.89
N SER A 160 -8.90 -5.63 2.90
CA SER A 160 -8.16 -5.07 4.04
C SER A 160 -8.14 -6.02 5.25
N ASP A 161 -7.81 -5.49 6.43
CA ASP A 161 -7.80 -6.21 7.71
C ASP A 161 -9.14 -6.88 8.04
N THR A 162 -10.25 -6.40 7.48
CA THR A 162 -11.55 -7.04 7.59
C THR A 162 -11.58 -8.47 7.01
N GLY A 163 -10.71 -8.77 6.05
CA GLY A 163 -10.55 -10.10 5.49
C GLY A 163 -9.85 -11.11 6.41
N VAL A 164 -9.16 -10.65 7.44
CA VAL A 164 -8.42 -11.52 8.37
C VAL A 164 -9.37 -12.45 9.12
N ALA A 165 -10.50 -11.92 9.59
CA ALA A 165 -11.51 -12.74 10.29
C ALA A 165 -12.12 -13.80 9.37
N LEU A 166 -12.41 -13.44 8.13
CA LEU A 166 -12.90 -14.38 7.11
C LEU A 166 -11.85 -15.45 6.81
N GLY A 167 -10.58 -15.04 6.59
CA GLY A 167 -9.48 -15.96 6.33
C GLY A 167 -9.26 -16.95 7.47
N ALA A 168 -9.36 -16.49 8.72
CA ALA A 168 -9.27 -17.37 9.90
C ALA A 168 -10.42 -18.37 9.95
N ALA A 169 -11.66 -17.94 9.65
CA ALA A 169 -12.81 -18.84 9.57
C ALA A 169 -12.63 -19.89 8.47
N VAL A 170 -12.18 -19.47 7.27
CA VAL A 170 -11.92 -20.39 6.14
C VAL A 170 -10.82 -21.40 6.50
N ALA A 171 -9.75 -20.95 7.15
CA ALA A 171 -8.65 -21.83 7.56
C ALA A 171 -9.05 -22.88 8.61
N ALA A 172 -10.12 -22.61 9.38
CA ALA A 172 -10.67 -23.56 10.36
C ALA A 172 -11.62 -24.61 9.76
N LEU A 173 -11.97 -24.50 8.47
CA LEU A 173 -12.86 -25.45 7.81
C LEU A 173 -12.09 -26.67 7.30
N GLU A 174 -12.64 -27.87 7.47
CA GLU A 174 -12.09 -29.11 6.92
C GLU A 174 -12.09 -29.10 5.38
N ASN A 175 -13.12 -28.49 4.78
CA ASN A 175 -13.23 -28.35 3.32
C ASN A 175 -13.66 -26.92 2.93
N PRO A 176 -12.71 -26.00 2.70
CA PRO A 176 -13.02 -24.61 2.32
C PRO A 176 -13.68 -24.48 0.93
N LEU A 177 -13.58 -25.49 0.06
CA LEU A 177 -14.20 -25.47 -1.28
C LEU A 177 -15.73 -25.55 -1.24
N THR A 178 -16.33 -25.84 -0.08
CA THR A 178 -17.80 -25.83 0.10
C THR A 178 -18.39 -24.44 0.33
N LEU A 179 -17.53 -23.42 0.53
CA LEU A 179 -17.99 -22.06 0.72
C LEU A 179 -18.55 -21.46 -0.57
N ARG A 180 -19.61 -20.69 -0.42
CA ARG A 180 -20.10 -19.86 -1.53
C ARG A 180 -19.11 -18.70 -1.76
N PRO A 181 -18.85 -18.34 -3.02
CA PRO A 181 -18.06 -17.14 -3.31
C PRO A 181 -18.66 -15.91 -2.64
N ILE A 182 -17.80 -15.05 -2.11
CA ILE A 182 -18.18 -13.74 -1.60
C ILE A 182 -17.89 -12.75 -2.72
N ASP A 183 -18.95 -12.19 -3.30
CA ASP A 183 -18.90 -11.29 -4.45
C ASP A 183 -19.04 -9.80 -4.07
N HIS A 184 -19.38 -9.51 -2.81
CA HIS A 184 -19.49 -8.15 -2.28
C HIS A 184 -19.16 -8.10 -0.77
N PRO A 185 -18.74 -6.94 -0.25
CA PRO A 185 -18.37 -6.78 1.17
C PRO A 185 -19.57 -6.61 2.11
N PHE A 186 -20.79 -6.44 1.57
CA PHE A 186 -21.99 -6.12 2.37
C PHE A 186 -22.66 -7.41 2.85
N LEU A 187 -22.09 -7.99 3.91
CA LEU A 187 -22.52 -9.27 4.49
C LEU A 187 -23.45 -9.09 5.69
N GLY A 188 -23.87 -7.87 6.00
CA GLY A 188 -24.76 -7.56 7.13
C GLY A 188 -26.21 -7.99 6.89
N ALA A 189 -27.05 -7.85 7.92
CA ALA A 189 -28.48 -8.12 7.82
C ALA A 189 -29.15 -7.19 6.78
N HIS A 190 -30.03 -7.76 5.98
CA HIS A 190 -30.91 -6.97 5.12
C HIS A 190 -32.09 -6.48 5.95
N PHE A 191 -32.23 -5.18 6.05
CA PHE A 191 -33.42 -4.56 6.62
C PHE A 191 -34.39 -4.26 5.49
N SER A 192 -35.60 -4.84 5.53
CA SER A 192 -36.69 -4.41 4.66
C SER A 192 -37.16 -3.02 5.08
N ALA A 193 -37.32 -2.13 4.10
CA ALA A 193 -37.93 -0.82 4.31
C ALA A 193 -39.38 -0.92 4.73
#